data_5fe020ec41713f45459bc91cf0ae8225
#
_entry.id   5fe020ec41713f45459bc91cf0ae8225
#
_cell.length_a   1.000
_cell.length_b   1.000
_cell.length_c   1.000
_cell.angle_alpha   90.00
_cell.angle_beta   90.00
_cell.angle_gamma   90.00
#
_symmetry.space_group_name_H-M   'P 1'
#
loop_
_entity.id
_entity.type
_entity.pdbx_description
1 polymer ?
#
loop_
_entity_poly.entity_id
_entity_poly.type
_entity_poly.pdbx_seq_one_letter_code
_entity_poly.pdbx_strand_id
1 'polypeptide(L)'
;MPMQDANALIDVYCQAWSDPRPDQRARHLAAVWSPGASYTDPTVHAEGAAALLDHITKVLAKRPGSRVVRTSRVDQHHGVARFAWRAIDADGRELPEGMDIAFLSADGASIERIIGFFGPVPRDE
;
A
#
# COMPACT_ATOMS: atom_id res chain seq x y z
N MET A 1 -26.42 -5.50 -3.23
CA MET A 1 -25.07 -5.59 -3.78
C MET A 1 -24.05 -5.41 -2.67
N PRO A 2 -23.24 -6.38 -2.38
CA PRO A 2 -22.26 -6.19 -1.34
C PRO A 2 -21.23 -5.14 -1.77
N MET A 3 -20.81 -4.33 -0.83
CA MET A 3 -19.75 -3.38 -1.08
C MET A 3 -18.42 -4.12 -1.18
N GLN A 4 -17.48 -3.54 -1.92
CA GLN A 4 -16.12 -4.06 -1.95
C GLN A 4 -15.57 -4.13 -0.53
N ASP A 5 -15.05 -5.29 -0.14
CA ASP A 5 -14.40 -5.43 1.15
C ASP A 5 -13.10 -4.63 1.16
N ALA A 6 -13.01 -3.64 2.02
CA ALA A 6 -11.83 -2.81 2.11
C ALA A 6 -10.58 -3.60 2.49
N ASN A 7 -10.72 -4.63 3.32
CA ASN A 7 -9.57 -5.49 3.65
C ASN A 7 -9.05 -6.20 2.40
N ALA A 8 -9.95 -6.73 1.57
CA ALA A 8 -9.54 -7.41 0.34
C ALA A 8 -8.88 -6.43 -0.64
N LEU A 9 -9.44 -5.22 -0.75
CA LEU A 9 -8.88 -4.18 -1.62
C LEU A 9 -7.43 -3.86 -1.22
N ILE A 10 -7.19 -3.63 0.07
CA ILE A 10 -5.86 -3.31 0.56
C ILE A 10 -4.92 -4.51 0.45
N ASP A 11 -5.43 -5.73 0.62
CA ASP A 11 -4.59 -6.93 0.45
C ASP A 11 -4.07 -7.04 -0.99
N VAL A 12 -4.90 -6.72 -1.98
CA VAL A 12 -4.45 -6.69 -3.38
C VAL A 12 -3.39 -5.60 -3.57
N TYR A 13 -3.61 -4.42 -2.99
CA TYR A 13 -2.62 -3.36 -3.02
C TYR A 13 -1.28 -3.83 -2.44
N CYS A 14 -1.31 -4.53 -1.30
CA CYS A 14 -0.09 -5.06 -0.69
C CYS A 14 0.61 -6.10 -1.57
N GLN A 15 -0.14 -6.84 -2.39
CA GLN A 15 0.46 -7.78 -3.34
C GLN A 15 1.33 -7.07 -4.38
N ALA A 16 0.96 -5.84 -4.77
CA ALA A 16 1.79 -5.06 -5.68
C ALA A 16 3.16 -4.73 -5.08
N TRP A 17 3.27 -4.68 -3.76
CA TRP A 17 4.53 -4.45 -3.05
C TRP A 17 5.30 -5.74 -2.75
N SER A 18 4.74 -6.89 -3.11
CA SER A 18 5.25 -8.19 -2.63
C SER A 18 5.58 -9.16 -3.74
N ASP A 19 4.95 -9.04 -4.89
CA ASP A 19 5.14 -10.00 -5.98
C ASP A 19 6.49 -9.73 -6.65
N PRO A 20 7.36 -10.75 -6.77
CA PRO A 20 8.67 -10.56 -7.41
C PRO A 20 8.58 -10.34 -8.93
N ARG A 21 7.42 -10.59 -9.54
CA ARG A 21 7.26 -10.51 -11.00
C ARG A 21 6.71 -9.13 -11.38
N PRO A 22 7.46 -8.32 -12.14
CA PRO A 22 7.04 -6.94 -12.46
C PRO A 22 5.68 -6.85 -13.16
N ASP A 23 5.40 -7.76 -14.09
CA ASP A 23 4.11 -7.77 -14.79
C ASP A 23 2.95 -8.06 -13.86
N GLN A 24 3.14 -8.92 -12.86
CA GLN A 24 2.12 -9.22 -11.88
C GLN A 24 1.91 -8.06 -10.91
N ARG A 25 3.00 -7.38 -10.51
CA ARG A 25 2.86 -6.17 -9.69
C ARG A 25 1.99 -5.13 -10.40
N ALA A 26 2.21 -4.95 -11.69
CA ALA A 26 1.43 -4.00 -12.48
C ALA A 26 -0.05 -4.41 -12.52
N ARG A 27 -0.35 -5.69 -12.64
CA ARG A 27 -1.72 -6.19 -12.63
C ARG A 27 -2.41 -5.99 -11.29
N HIS A 28 -1.71 -6.31 -10.20
CA HIS A 28 -2.27 -6.09 -8.85
C HIS A 28 -2.60 -4.62 -8.66
N LEU A 29 -1.68 -3.74 -9.00
CA LEU A 29 -1.90 -2.31 -8.81
C LEU A 29 -3.05 -1.82 -9.70
N ALA A 30 -3.08 -2.22 -10.97
CA ALA A 30 -4.12 -1.78 -11.90
C ALA A 30 -5.52 -2.18 -11.42
N ALA A 31 -5.63 -3.28 -10.68
CA ALA A 31 -6.92 -3.74 -10.18
C ALA A 31 -7.49 -2.82 -9.11
N VAL A 32 -6.67 -2.02 -8.43
CA VAL A 32 -7.10 -1.22 -7.28
C VAL A 32 -6.77 0.26 -7.37
N TRP A 33 -5.97 0.69 -8.36
CA TRP A 33 -5.42 2.05 -8.44
C TRP A 33 -6.22 2.88 -9.43
N SER A 34 -6.80 3.99 -8.98
CA SER A 34 -7.54 4.88 -9.86
C SER A 34 -6.59 5.60 -10.82
N PRO A 35 -7.05 5.97 -12.02
CA PRO A 35 -6.25 6.80 -12.92
C PRO A 35 -5.82 8.09 -12.21
N GLY A 36 -4.52 8.38 -12.26
CA GLY A 36 -3.98 9.58 -11.63
C GLY A 36 -3.82 9.49 -10.12
N ALA A 37 -4.10 8.35 -9.50
CA ALA A 37 -3.94 8.18 -8.07
C ALA A 37 -2.49 8.41 -7.63
N SER A 38 -2.31 8.92 -6.41
CA SER A 38 -0.98 9.26 -5.90
C SER A 38 -0.62 8.46 -4.67
N TYR A 39 0.68 8.29 -4.47
CA TYR A 39 1.27 7.65 -3.30
C TYR A 39 2.33 8.57 -2.72
N THR A 40 2.28 8.79 -1.42
CA THR A 40 3.26 9.63 -0.72
C THR A 40 3.68 8.95 0.57
N ASP A 41 4.98 8.84 0.79
CA ASP A 41 5.52 8.44 2.08
C ASP A 41 6.73 9.33 2.39
N PRO A 42 7.42 9.14 3.53
CA PRO A 42 8.54 10.02 3.87
C PRO A 42 9.68 10.05 2.84
N THR A 43 9.75 9.08 1.94
CA THR A 43 10.86 8.94 0.99
C THR A 43 10.51 9.32 -0.44
N VAL A 44 9.21 9.42 -0.79
CA VAL A 44 8.80 9.58 -2.19
C VAL A 44 7.41 10.18 -2.30
N HIS A 45 7.17 10.85 -3.42
CA HIS A 45 5.83 11.20 -3.88
C HIS A 45 5.73 10.74 -5.34
N ALA A 46 4.75 9.88 -5.62
CA ALA A 46 4.56 9.30 -6.95
C ALA A 46 3.14 9.54 -7.41
N GLU A 47 2.98 10.07 -8.64
CA GLU A 47 1.67 10.28 -9.24
C GLU A 47 1.51 9.32 -10.41
N GLY A 48 0.42 8.55 -10.37
CA GLY A 48 0.11 7.56 -11.39
C GLY A 48 0.75 6.20 -11.10
N ALA A 49 0.20 5.17 -11.73
CA ALA A 49 0.64 3.79 -11.48
C ALA A 49 2.09 3.57 -11.92
N ALA A 50 2.50 4.14 -13.05
CA ALA A 50 3.86 3.92 -13.55
C ALA A 50 4.92 4.43 -12.58
N ALA A 51 4.70 5.62 -12.00
CA ALA A 51 5.65 6.19 -11.04
C ALA A 51 5.71 5.36 -9.76
N LEU A 52 4.56 4.88 -9.27
CA LEU A 52 4.54 4.03 -8.09
C LEU A 52 5.22 2.69 -8.37
N LEU A 53 4.96 2.07 -9.50
CA LEU A 53 5.59 0.80 -9.86
C LEU A 53 7.11 0.95 -9.97
N ASP A 54 7.59 2.07 -10.50
CA ASP A 54 9.02 2.35 -10.55
C ASP A 54 9.62 2.42 -9.15
N HIS A 55 8.94 3.10 -8.24
CA HIS A 55 9.38 3.19 -6.85
C HIS A 55 9.40 1.80 -6.18
N ILE A 56 8.33 1.01 -6.36
CA ILE A 56 8.25 -0.34 -5.81
C ILE A 56 9.40 -1.20 -6.33
N THR A 57 9.70 -1.10 -7.62
CA THR A 57 10.81 -1.85 -8.22
C THR A 57 12.13 -1.52 -7.52
N LYS A 58 12.37 -0.23 -7.24
CA LYS A 58 13.58 0.20 -6.55
C LYS A 58 13.64 -0.32 -5.11
N VAL A 59 12.51 -0.30 -4.41
CA VAL A 59 12.43 -0.83 -3.04
C VAL A 59 12.74 -2.32 -3.03
N LEU A 60 12.11 -3.09 -3.92
CA LEU A 60 12.33 -4.53 -3.98
C LEU A 60 13.72 -4.90 -4.45
N ALA A 61 14.38 -4.05 -5.26
CA ALA A 61 15.76 -4.26 -5.64
C ALA A 61 16.71 -4.15 -4.45
N LYS A 62 16.39 -3.26 -3.49
CA LYS A 62 17.18 -3.11 -2.26
C LYS A 62 16.89 -4.21 -1.25
N ARG A 63 15.71 -4.82 -1.29
CA ARG A 63 15.28 -5.86 -0.36
C ARG A 63 14.67 -7.01 -1.14
N PRO A 64 15.47 -7.77 -1.90
CA PRO A 64 14.92 -8.86 -2.71
C PRO A 64 14.22 -9.89 -1.81
N GLY A 65 13.04 -10.34 -2.25
CA GLY A 65 12.26 -11.31 -1.51
C GLY A 65 11.44 -10.75 -0.37
N SER A 66 11.47 -9.43 -0.13
CA SER A 66 10.62 -8.83 0.89
C SER A 66 9.18 -8.77 0.42
N ARG A 67 8.27 -8.67 1.38
CA ARG A 67 6.84 -8.51 1.10
C ARG A 67 6.24 -7.57 2.12
N VAL A 68 5.09 -7.00 1.76
CA VAL A 68 4.32 -6.11 2.63
C VAL A 68 3.01 -6.80 2.96
N VAL A 69 2.66 -6.82 4.24
CA VAL A 69 1.40 -7.39 4.70
C VAL A 69 0.65 -6.38 5.54
N ARG A 70 -0.68 -6.42 5.43
CA ARG A 70 -1.55 -5.65 6.30
C ARG A 70 -1.59 -6.34 7.67
N THR A 71 -1.40 -5.57 8.73
CA THR A 71 -1.34 -6.10 10.10
C THR A 71 -2.54 -5.72 10.95
N SER A 72 -3.43 -4.86 10.44
CA SER A 72 -4.67 -4.49 11.12
C SER A 72 -5.85 -4.67 10.16
N ARG A 73 -7.06 -4.66 10.72
CA ARG A 73 -8.24 -4.48 9.88
C ARG A 73 -8.22 -3.07 9.32
N VAL A 74 -8.85 -2.89 8.16
CA VAL A 74 -9.01 -1.54 7.59
C VAL A 74 -10.14 -0.85 8.33
N ASP A 75 -9.85 0.34 8.85
CA ASP A 75 -10.82 1.19 9.54
C ASP A 75 -11.19 2.32 8.57
N GLN A 76 -12.47 2.49 8.29
CA GLN A 76 -12.88 3.45 7.26
C GLN A 76 -14.17 4.17 7.60
N HIS A 77 -14.27 5.40 7.12
CA HIS A 77 -15.49 6.18 7.10
C HIS A 77 -15.35 7.27 6.05
N HIS A 78 -16.47 7.67 5.43
CA HIS A 78 -16.52 8.82 4.50
C HIS A 78 -15.46 8.76 3.40
N GLY A 79 -15.16 7.55 2.91
CA GLY A 79 -14.19 7.38 1.83
C GLY A 79 -12.74 7.47 2.25
N VAL A 80 -12.45 7.58 3.54
CA VAL A 80 -11.09 7.62 4.07
C VAL A 80 -10.87 6.35 4.89
N ALA A 81 -9.75 5.68 4.65
CA ALA A 81 -9.39 4.44 5.34
C ALA A 81 -8.01 4.57 5.97
N ARG A 82 -7.79 3.83 7.04
CA ARG A 82 -6.44 3.68 7.61
C ARG A 82 -6.21 2.22 7.94
N PHE A 83 -4.96 1.82 7.85
CA PHE A 83 -4.57 0.44 8.20
C PHE A 83 -3.09 0.41 8.57
N ALA A 84 -2.74 -0.55 9.41
CA ALA A 84 -1.33 -0.82 9.75
C ALA A 84 -0.78 -1.87 8.80
N TRP A 85 0.53 -1.80 8.55
CA TRP A 85 1.22 -2.72 7.67
C TRP A 85 2.65 -2.89 8.16
N ARG A 86 3.31 -3.94 7.68
CA ARG A 86 4.74 -4.11 7.87
C ARG A 86 5.37 -4.81 6.69
N ALA A 87 6.66 -4.57 6.50
CA ALA A 87 7.46 -5.33 5.56
C ALA A 87 8.08 -6.51 6.29
N ILE A 88 8.23 -7.63 5.57
CA ILE A 88 8.87 -8.83 6.07
C ILE A 88 9.98 -9.18 5.08
N ASP A 89 11.21 -9.30 5.57
CA ASP A 89 12.37 -9.64 4.72
C ASP A 89 12.28 -11.07 4.22
N ALA A 90 13.11 -11.40 3.24
CA ALA A 90 13.15 -12.74 2.64
C ALA A 90 13.44 -13.83 3.69
N ASP A 91 14.16 -13.51 4.75
CA ASP A 91 14.48 -14.46 5.82
C ASP A 91 13.41 -14.52 6.91
N GLY A 92 12.28 -13.82 6.73
CA GLY A 92 11.19 -13.81 7.70
C GLY A 92 11.29 -12.75 8.77
N ARG A 93 12.31 -11.90 8.73
CA ARG A 93 12.47 -10.83 9.71
C ARG A 93 11.39 -9.77 9.51
N GLU A 94 10.64 -9.47 10.57
CA GLU A 94 9.59 -8.45 10.54
C GLU A 94 10.17 -7.08 10.86
N LEU A 95 9.88 -6.11 10.00
CA LEU A 95 10.29 -4.73 10.22
C LEU A 95 9.24 -3.99 11.04
N PRO A 96 9.58 -2.82 11.62
CA PRO A 96 8.61 -2.05 12.39
C PRO A 96 7.36 -1.73 11.58
N GLU A 97 6.23 -1.70 12.27
CA GLU A 97 4.93 -1.44 11.67
C GLU A 97 4.83 0.01 11.20
N GLY A 98 4.23 0.21 10.05
CA GLY A 98 3.86 1.53 9.55
C GLY A 98 2.35 1.67 9.49
N MET A 99 1.88 2.84 9.07
CA MET A 99 0.46 3.12 8.90
C MET A 99 0.25 3.87 7.59
N ASP A 100 -0.77 3.47 6.85
CA ASP A 100 -1.20 4.17 5.64
C ASP A 100 -2.60 4.75 5.84
N ILE A 101 -2.81 5.92 5.25
CA ILE A 101 -4.12 6.53 5.07
C ILE A 101 -4.45 6.41 3.59
N ALA A 102 -5.61 5.84 3.27
CA ALA A 102 -6.05 5.67 1.88
C ALA A 102 -7.32 6.47 1.64
N PHE A 103 -7.38 7.15 0.50
CA PHE A 103 -8.60 7.82 0.04
C PHE A 103 -9.18 6.95 -1.06
N LEU A 104 -10.44 6.53 -0.88
CA LEU A 104 -11.08 5.56 -1.76
C LEU A 104 -12.02 6.27 -2.73
N SER A 105 -12.24 5.66 -3.90
CA SER A 105 -13.24 6.12 -4.84
C SER A 105 -14.64 6.06 -4.21
N ALA A 106 -15.59 6.78 -4.81
CA ALA A 106 -16.94 6.88 -4.25
C ALA A 106 -17.61 5.51 -4.07
N ASP A 107 -17.31 4.56 -4.95
CA ASP A 107 -17.87 3.20 -4.87
C ASP A 107 -17.01 2.27 -3.99
N GLY A 108 -15.90 2.74 -3.44
CA GLY A 108 -15.02 1.92 -2.62
C GLY A 108 -14.22 0.87 -3.38
N ALA A 109 -14.26 0.88 -4.70
CA ALA A 109 -13.65 -0.17 -5.52
C ALA A 109 -12.21 0.11 -5.88
N SER A 110 -11.74 1.36 -5.70
CA SER A 110 -10.36 1.71 -6.03
C SER A 110 -9.81 2.76 -5.09
N ILE A 111 -8.48 2.88 -5.12
CA ILE A 111 -7.71 3.80 -4.28
C ILE A 111 -7.35 5.02 -5.10
N GLU A 112 -7.62 6.21 -4.55
CA GLU A 112 -7.32 7.49 -5.21
C GLU A 112 -6.07 8.15 -4.64
N ARG A 113 -5.69 7.80 -3.42
CA ARG A 113 -4.53 8.38 -2.79
C ARG A 113 -4.11 7.54 -1.60
N ILE A 114 -2.81 7.33 -1.45
CA ILE A 114 -2.27 6.77 -0.21
C ILE A 114 -1.20 7.70 0.33
N ILE A 115 -1.26 7.91 1.65
CA ILE A 115 -0.23 8.62 2.41
C ILE A 115 0.26 7.66 3.47
N GLY A 116 1.56 7.37 3.46
CA GLY A 116 2.16 6.42 4.38
C GLY A 116 3.03 7.08 5.44
N PHE A 117 3.04 6.49 6.61
CA PHE A 117 3.89 6.88 7.72
C PHE A 117 4.66 5.66 8.21
N PHE A 118 5.90 5.87 8.63
CA PHE A 118 6.74 4.78 9.14
C PHE A 118 6.83 4.87 10.66
N GLY A 119 6.61 3.72 11.32
CA GLY A 119 6.74 3.64 12.75
C GLY A 119 5.60 4.29 13.53
N PRO A 120 5.69 4.31 14.86
CA PRO A 120 4.64 4.89 15.69
C PRO A 120 4.66 6.41 15.67
N VAL A 121 3.55 7.02 16.10
CA VAL A 121 3.47 8.47 16.23
C VAL A 121 4.50 8.92 17.25
N PRO A 122 5.37 9.89 16.89
CA PRO A 122 6.34 10.41 17.85
C PRO A 122 5.63 11.08 19.04
N ARG A 123 6.20 10.93 20.20
CA ARG A 123 5.65 11.50 21.44
C ARG A 123 6.52 12.64 21.93
N ASP A 124 5.89 13.61 22.59
CA ASP A 124 6.62 14.65 23.30
C ASP A 124 7.31 14.05 24.51
N GLU A 125 8.48 14.55 24.82
CA GLU A 125 9.26 14.10 25.97
C GLU A 125 8.96 14.91 27.22
#